data_2e5080ae6593f00ae4cb55b482e6aeac
#
_entry.id   2e5080ae6593f00ae4cb55b482e6aeac
#
_cell.length_a   1.000
_cell.length_b   1.000
_cell.length_c   1.000
_cell.angle_alpha   90.00
_cell.angle_beta   90.00
_cell.angle_gamma   90.00
#
_symmetry.space_group_name_H-M   'P 1'
#
loop_
_entity.id
_entity.type
_entity.pdbx_description
1 polymer ?
#
loop_
_entity_poly.entity_id
_entity_poly.type
_entity_poly.pdbx_seq_one_letter_code
_entity_poly.pdbx_strand_id
1 'polypeptide(L)'
;GGILIALAFLFDDYSINPANFGKNTPLAAYLKTVGEQAFGMMLPILAGFIAMSIADRPGLAVGLVAGLIAKTGATFANPAGGDVNAGFLGALFAGFVGGYIVAGLRKLFSRLPKSLEGIKPVLLYPVIGIFLAAVVTTFINPYMGMINDGLTHFLNGMGGTSRIVLGMVLGGMMSIDMGGPFNKAAYV
;
A
#
# COMPACT_ATOMS: atom_id res chain seq x y z
N GLY A 1 2.47 -5.60 -13.54
CA GLY A 1 1.60 -6.60 -12.89
C GLY A 1 0.36 -6.89 -13.74
N GLY A 2 -0.50 -5.90 -14.00
CA GLY A 2 -1.78 -6.09 -14.69
C GLY A 2 -1.69 -6.79 -16.05
N ILE A 3 -0.72 -6.45 -16.88
CA ILE A 3 -0.51 -7.09 -18.18
C ILE A 3 -0.18 -8.59 -18.02
N LEU A 4 0.65 -8.95 -17.05
CA LEU A 4 0.99 -10.35 -16.79
C LEU A 4 -0.22 -11.15 -16.30
N ILE A 5 -1.08 -10.54 -15.48
CA ILE A 5 -2.33 -11.15 -15.03
C ILE A 5 -3.29 -11.33 -16.21
N ALA A 6 -3.39 -10.35 -17.11
CA ALA A 6 -4.20 -10.47 -18.32
C ALA A 6 -3.70 -11.58 -19.25
N LEU A 7 -2.38 -11.69 -19.42
CA LEU A 7 -1.78 -12.79 -20.20
C LEU A 7 -2.01 -14.15 -19.52
N ALA A 8 -2.01 -14.22 -18.20
CA ALA A 8 -2.36 -15.43 -17.48
C ALA A 8 -3.76 -15.92 -17.84
N PHE A 9 -4.74 -15.03 -17.88
CA PHE A 9 -6.10 -15.38 -18.30
C PHE A 9 -6.18 -15.77 -19.79
N LEU A 10 -5.35 -15.15 -20.64
CA LEU A 10 -5.32 -15.45 -22.07
C LEU A 10 -4.77 -16.86 -22.36
N PHE A 11 -3.76 -17.29 -21.59
CA PHE A 11 -3.09 -18.59 -21.77
C PHE A 11 -3.64 -19.69 -20.87
N ASP A 12 -4.72 -19.43 -20.13
CA ASP A 12 -5.36 -20.43 -19.28
C ASP A 12 -6.60 -21.03 -19.94
N ASP A 13 -6.95 -22.24 -19.54
CA ASP A 13 -8.14 -22.93 -20.03
C ASP A 13 -9.23 -22.92 -18.95
N TYR A 14 -10.28 -22.16 -19.24
CA TYR A 14 -11.47 -22.04 -18.38
C TYR A 14 -12.20 -23.36 -18.16
N SER A 15 -12.10 -24.30 -19.11
CA SER A 15 -12.81 -25.58 -19.07
C SER A 15 -12.29 -26.52 -17.99
N ILE A 16 -11.02 -26.38 -17.57
CA ILE A 16 -10.38 -27.27 -16.58
C ILE A 16 -11.02 -27.03 -15.19
N ASN A 17 -10.99 -25.80 -14.70
CA ASN A 17 -11.64 -25.40 -13.45
C ASN A 17 -11.98 -23.90 -13.48
N PRO A 18 -13.25 -23.53 -13.67
CA PRO A 18 -13.67 -22.14 -13.69
C PRO A 18 -13.31 -21.35 -12.44
N ALA A 19 -13.34 -21.99 -11.26
CA ALA A 19 -13.00 -21.34 -9.99
C ALA A 19 -11.52 -20.96 -9.86
N ASN A 20 -10.64 -21.68 -10.59
CA ASN A 20 -9.19 -21.45 -10.61
C ASN A 20 -8.71 -20.77 -11.90
N PHE A 21 -9.61 -20.15 -12.66
CA PHE A 21 -9.25 -19.51 -13.91
C PHE A 21 -8.09 -18.50 -13.76
N GLY A 22 -7.14 -18.61 -14.63
CA GLY A 22 -5.86 -17.92 -14.57
C GLY A 22 -4.75 -18.67 -13.83
N LYS A 23 -5.04 -19.88 -13.28
CA LYS A 23 -4.06 -20.74 -12.57
C LYS A 23 -4.16 -22.23 -12.93
N ASN A 24 -5.01 -22.60 -13.89
CA ASN A 24 -5.21 -23.99 -14.26
C ASN A 24 -4.02 -24.60 -15.00
N THR A 25 -3.32 -23.81 -15.80
CA THR A 25 -2.12 -24.26 -16.51
C THR A 25 -0.85 -23.73 -15.80
N PRO A 26 0.29 -24.47 -15.86
CA PRO A 26 1.53 -24.04 -15.21
C PRO A 26 2.01 -22.65 -15.69
N LEU A 27 1.87 -22.37 -16.98
CA LEU A 27 2.24 -21.06 -17.56
C LEU A 27 1.35 -19.95 -17.03
N ALA A 28 0.04 -20.14 -17.02
CA ALA A 28 -0.91 -19.18 -16.50
C ALA A 28 -0.66 -18.91 -14.99
N ALA A 29 -0.49 -19.98 -14.21
CA ALA A 29 -0.18 -19.87 -12.78
C ALA A 29 1.10 -19.07 -12.52
N TYR A 30 2.16 -19.30 -13.32
CA TYR A 30 3.40 -18.54 -13.21
C TYR A 30 3.20 -17.06 -13.54
N LEU A 31 2.59 -16.74 -14.68
CA LEU A 31 2.33 -15.37 -15.11
C LEU A 31 1.46 -14.61 -14.10
N LYS A 32 0.42 -15.28 -13.59
CA LYS A 32 -0.45 -14.71 -12.57
C LYS A 32 0.29 -14.42 -11.28
N THR A 33 1.09 -15.37 -10.80
CA THR A 33 1.88 -15.21 -9.57
C THR A 33 2.85 -14.04 -9.67
N VAL A 34 3.61 -13.96 -10.77
CA VAL A 34 4.54 -12.84 -11.00
C VAL A 34 3.78 -11.51 -11.10
N GLY A 35 2.65 -11.51 -11.80
CA GLY A 35 1.79 -10.35 -11.94
C GLY A 35 1.22 -9.86 -10.60
N GLU A 36 0.74 -10.78 -9.76
CA GLU A 36 0.21 -10.51 -8.42
C GLU A 36 1.30 -9.94 -7.49
N GLN A 37 2.53 -10.50 -7.53
CA GLN A 37 3.66 -9.97 -6.76
C GLN A 37 4.03 -8.55 -7.19
N ALA A 38 4.14 -8.31 -8.49
CA ALA A 38 4.44 -6.98 -9.02
C ALA A 38 3.34 -5.96 -8.66
N PHE A 39 2.07 -6.36 -8.77
CA PHE A 39 0.94 -5.52 -8.37
C PHE A 39 0.92 -5.28 -6.86
N GLY A 40 1.27 -6.29 -6.09
CA GLY A 40 1.36 -6.23 -4.63
C GLY A 40 2.41 -5.25 -4.11
N MET A 41 3.42 -4.90 -4.92
CA MET A 41 4.44 -3.90 -4.56
C MET A 41 3.98 -2.45 -4.77
N MET A 42 2.81 -2.21 -5.37
CA MET A 42 2.33 -0.86 -5.68
C MET A 42 2.28 0.04 -4.45
N LEU A 43 1.68 -0.41 -3.37
CA LEU A 43 1.54 0.38 -2.13
C LEU A 43 2.87 0.63 -1.42
N PRO A 44 3.74 -0.37 -1.20
CA PRO A 44 5.07 -0.14 -0.67
C PRO A 44 5.91 0.83 -1.50
N ILE A 45 5.89 0.70 -2.83
CA ILE A 45 6.63 1.58 -3.73
C ILE A 45 6.09 3.02 -3.63
N LEU A 46 4.77 3.21 -3.64
CA LEU A 46 4.16 4.52 -3.46
C LEU A 46 4.66 5.19 -2.17
N ALA A 47 4.53 4.50 -1.03
CA ALA A 47 4.98 5.00 0.26
C ALA A 47 6.49 5.29 0.28
N GLY A 48 7.29 4.41 -0.33
CA GLY A 48 8.74 4.58 -0.44
C GLY A 48 9.13 5.85 -1.21
N PHE A 49 8.50 6.09 -2.37
CA PHE A 49 8.80 7.30 -3.16
C PHE A 49 8.27 8.58 -2.52
N ILE A 50 7.14 8.55 -1.82
CA ILE A 50 6.68 9.70 -1.01
C ILE A 50 7.73 10.01 0.07
N ALA A 51 8.16 9.01 0.83
CA ALA A 51 9.18 9.21 1.86
C ALA A 51 10.52 9.68 1.28
N MET A 52 10.91 9.19 0.10
CA MET A 52 12.10 9.63 -0.61
C MET A 52 11.99 11.09 -1.06
N SER A 53 10.82 11.55 -1.49
CA SER A 53 10.62 12.95 -1.89
C SER A 53 10.78 13.93 -0.72
N ILE A 54 10.56 13.48 0.52
CA ILE A 54 10.69 14.30 1.74
C ILE A 54 12.09 14.22 2.33
N ALA A 55 12.70 13.04 2.37
CA ALA A 55 13.94 12.77 3.12
C ALA A 55 15.05 12.15 2.29
N ASP A 56 15.00 12.27 0.96
CA ASP A 56 15.95 11.70 0.01
C ASP A 56 16.11 10.16 0.17
N ARG A 57 17.24 9.62 -0.28
CA ARG A 57 17.53 8.17 -0.30
C ARG A 57 17.28 7.42 1.02
N PRO A 58 17.63 7.96 2.21
CA PRO A 58 17.32 7.27 3.47
C PRO A 58 15.82 7.08 3.72
N GLY A 59 14.97 7.99 3.19
CA GLY A 59 13.51 7.88 3.30
C GLY A 59 12.94 6.69 2.55
N LEU A 60 13.56 6.29 1.42
CA LEU A 60 13.03 5.22 0.56
C LEU A 60 12.83 3.91 1.32
N ALA A 61 13.85 3.42 2.03
CA ALA A 61 13.79 2.16 2.75
C ALA A 61 12.72 2.20 3.86
N VAL A 62 12.67 3.31 4.59
CA VAL A 62 11.71 3.51 5.69
C VAL A 62 10.28 3.55 5.14
N GLY A 63 10.04 4.29 4.06
CA GLY A 63 8.74 4.38 3.42
C GLY A 63 8.28 3.06 2.80
N LEU A 64 9.18 2.30 2.16
CA LEU A 64 8.87 0.97 1.63
C LEU A 64 8.36 0.03 2.72
N VAL A 65 9.06 -0.05 3.85
CA VAL A 65 8.66 -0.93 4.97
C VAL A 65 7.36 -0.44 5.61
N ALA A 66 7.22 0.85 5.85
CA ALA A 66 5.98 1.43 6.38
C ALA A 66 4.78 1.16 5.46
N GLY A 67 4.96 1.30 4.14
CA GLY A 67 3.95 0.98 3.15
C GLY A 67 3.60 -0.51 3.08
N LEU A 68 4.57 -1.40 3.33
CA LEU A 68 4.32 -2.83 3.44
C LEU A 68 3.47 -3.16 4.68
N ILE A 69 3.77 -2.54 5.83
CA ILE A 69 3.00 -2.67 7.06
C ILE A 69 1.56 -2.15 6.88
N ALA A 70 1.40 -1.03 6.19
CA ALA A 70 0.07 -0.51 5.83
C ALA A 70 -0.69 -1.48 4.92
N LYS A 71 -0.02 -2.06 3.91
CA LYS A 71 -0.59 -3.04 2.99
C LYS A 71 -1.07 -4.30 3.71
N THR A 72 -0.28 -4.82 4.66
CA THR A 72 -0.67 -6.00 5.43
C THR A 72 -1.76 -5.71 6.45
N GLY A 73 -2.01 -4.45 6.76
CA GLY A 73 -2.97 -4.05 7.79
C GLY A 73 -2.53 -4.49 9.20
N ALA A 74 -1.22 -4.56 9.44
CA ALA A 74 -0.69 -4.96 10.74
C ALA A 74 -1.13 -3.99 11.85
N THR A 75 -1.53 -4.55 12.98
CA THR A 75 -1.93 -3.84 14.19
C THR A 75 -1.15 -4.37 15.38
N PHE A 76 -1.19 -3.70 16.54
CA PHE A 76 -0.57 -4.22 17.75
C PHE A 76 -1.25 -5.48 18.27
N ALA A 77 -2.55 -5.65 18.00
CA ALA A 77 -3.28 -6.86 18.37
C ALA A 77 -2.96 -8.03 17.41
N ASN A 78 -2.76 -7.74 16.13
CA ASN A 78 -2.39 -8.71 15.11
C ASN A 78 -1.21 -8.19 14.27
N PRO A 79 0.03 -8.41 14.70
CA PRO A 79 1.23 -7.95 14.00
C PRO A 79 1.44 -8.61 12.63
N ALA A 80 0.86 -9.79 12.41
CA ALA A 80 0.91 -10.47 11.11
C ALA A 80 0.02 -9.77 10.06
N GLY A 81 -0.95 -8.98 10.50
CA GLY A 81 -1.91 -8.30 9.64
C GLY A 81 -3.09 -9.19 9.24
N GLY A 82 -3.93 -8.69 8.35
CA GLY A 82 -5.07 -9.41 7.78
C GLY A 82 -6.44 -8.97 8.30
N ASP A 83 -6.51 -8.35 9.48
CA ASP A 83 -7.78 -7.94 10.09
C ASP A 83 -8.24 -6.53 9.65
N VAL A 84 -7.30 -5.73 9.17
CA VAL A 84 -7.55 -4.33 8.83
C VAL A 84 -7.15 -4.05 7.39
N ASN A 85 -8.06 -3.48 6.62
CA ASN A 85 -7.77 -3.02 5.27
C ASN A 85 -7.42 -1.53 5.27
N ALA A 86 -6.20 -1.19 5.68
CA ALA A 86 -5.71 0.19 5.60
C ALA A 86 -5.46 0.66 4.14
N GLY A 87 -5.21 -0.29 3.24
CA GLY A 87 -5.17 -0.12 1.81
C GLY A 87 -4.30 1.03 1.31
N PHE A 88 -4.81 1.73 0.30
CA PHE A 88 -4.11 2.84 -0.35
C PHE A 88 -3.93 4.05 0.59
N LEU A 89 -4.96 4.39 1.39
CA LEU A 89 -4.89 5.50 2.35
C LEU A 89 -3.82 5.27 3.41
N GLY A 90 -3.74 4.05 3.94
CA GLY A 90 -2.70 3.65 4.89
C GLY A 90 -1.30 3.79 4.30
N ALA A 91 -1.09 3.33 3.06
CA ALA A 91 0.20 3.43 2.38
C ALA A 91 0.60 4.88 2.08
N LEU A 92 -0.35 5.71 1.65
CA LEU A 92 -0.14 7.14 1.44
C LEU A 92 0.35 7.80 2.73
N PHE A 93 -0.37 7.57 3.82
CA PHE A 93 -0.04 8.12 5.13
C PHE A 93 1.31 7.60 5.64
N ALA A 94 1.57 6.29 5.51
CA ALA A 94 2.83 5.67 5.88
C ALA A 94 4.03 6.28 5.15
N GLY A 95 3.87 6.67 3.89
CA GLY A 95 4.89 7.36 3.11
C GLY A 95 5.25 8.73 3.70
N PHE A 96 4.25 9.53 4.05
CA PHE A 96 4.49 10.84 4.71
C PHE A 96 5.13 10.65 6.08
N VAL A 97 4.60 9.75 6.91
CA VAL A 97 5.16 9.45 8.24
C VAL A 97 6.61 9.01 8.13
N GLY A 98 6.91 8.04 7.26
CA GLY A 98 8.29 7.57 7.05
C GLY A 98 9.24 8.69 6.62
N GLY A 99 8.79 9.54 5.69
CA GLY A 99 9.58 10.68 5.22
C GLY A 99 9.86 11.71 6.33
N TYR A 100 8.85 12.13 7.06
CA TYR A 100 9.02 13.11 8.14
C TYR A 100 9.82 12.56 9.33
N ILE A 101 9.68 11.28 9.67
CA ILE A 101 10.51 10.62 10.69
C ILE A 101 11.99 10.69 10.29
N VAL A 102 12.33 10.31 9.06
CA VAL A 102 13.72 10.36 8.59
C VAL A 102 14.24 11.80 8.51
N ALA A 103 13.43 12.75 8.06
CA ALA A 103 13.80 14.17 8.07
C ALA A 103 14.08 14.66 9.49
N GLY A 104 13.26 14.28 10.47
CA GLY A 104 13.49 14.57 11.89
C GLY A 104 14.77 13.91 12.44
N LEU A 105 15.02 12.64 12.09
CA LEU A 105 16.24 11.94 12.48
C LEU A 105 17.49 12.59 11.88
N ARG A 106 17.44 13.05 10.62
CA ARG A 106 18.54 13.80 10.01
C ARG A 106 18.87 15.09 10.80
N LYS A 107 17.86 15.81 11.24
CA LYS A 107 18.04 17.02 12.06
C LYS A 107 18.58 16.67 13.45
N LEU A 108 18.09 15.60 14.08
CA LEU A 108 18.53 15.14 15.39
C LEU A 108 20.01 14.70 15.34
N PHE A 109 20.37 13.91 14.33
CA PHE A 109 21.74 13.37 14.19
C PHE A 109 22.72 14.31 13.51
N SER A 110 22.31 15.53 13.11
CA SER A 110 23.23 16.56 12.59
C SER A 110 24.27 16.97 13.63
N ARG A 111 23.97 16.82 14.92
CA ARG A 111 24.85 17.17 16.04
C ARG A 111 25.86 16.07 16.41
N LEU A 112 25.80 14.90 15.77
CA LEU A 112 26.74 13.81 16.06
C LEU A 112 28.12 14.10 15.49
N PRO A 113 29.20 13.60 16.15
CA PRO A 113 30.58 13.78 15.70
C PRO A 113 30.80 13.27 14.28
N LYS A 114 31.76 13.88 13.56
CA LYS A 114 32.12 13.51 12.18
C LYS A 114 32.57 12.06 12.03
N SER A 115 33.13 11.46 13.09
CA SER A 115 33.53 10.05 13.10
C SER A 115 32.37 9.07 12.89
N LEU A 116 31.15 9.48 13.21
CA LEU A 116 29.93 8.67 13.04
C LEU A 116 29.14 8.99 11.75
N GLU A 117 29.66 9.89 10.92
CA GLU A 117 28.92 10.40 9.76
C GLU A 117 28.62 9.31 8.73
N GLY A 118 29.54 8.37 8.52
CA GLY A 118 29.34 7.22 7.63
C GLY A 118 28.31 6.19 8.13
N ILE A 119 28.10 6.09 9.44
CA ILE A 119 27.16 5.14 10.03
C ILE A 119 25.72 5.65 9.98
N LYS A 120 25.50 6.97 9.95
CA LYS A 120 24.16 7.58 9.93
C LYS A 120 23.27 7.02 8.83
N PRO A 121 23.63 7.08 7.52
CA PRO A 121 22.77 6.65 6.44
C PRO A 121 22.61 5.13 6.34
N VAL A 122 23.62 4.37 6.79
CA VAL A 122 23.65 2.91 6.63
C VAL A 122 22.94 2.20 7.78
N LEU A 123 23.06 2.70 9.01
CA LEU A 123 22.54 2.06 10.21
C LEU A 123 21.48 2.90 10.92
N LEU A 124 21.80 4.15 11.29
CA LEU A 124 20.93 4.92 12.18
C LEU A 124 19.60 5.30 11.54
N TYR A 125 19.62 5.84 10.32
CA TYR A 125 18.37 6.21 9.65
C TYR A 125 17.49 5.02 9.30
N PRO A 126 18.02 3.92 8.70
CA PRO A 126 17.18 2.76 8.41
C PRO A 126 16.64 2.09 9.67
N VAL A 127 17.48 1.75 10.65
CA VAL A 127 17.06 0.98 11.82
C VAL A 127 16.06 1.76 12.66
N ILE A 128 16.41 2.99 13.06
CA ILE A 128 15.54 3.80 13.91
C ILE A 128 14.33 4.30 13.12
N GLY A 129 14.54 4.70 11.86
CA GLY A 129 13.47 5.18 10.99
C GLY A 129 12.43 4.11 10.70
N ILE A 130 12.85 2.89 10.35
CA ILE A 130 11.95 1.75 10.11
C ILE A 130 11.16 1.42 11.38
N PHE A 131 11.85 1.32 12.52
CA PHE A 131 11.19 1.00 13.79
C PHE A 131 10.13 2.03 14.16
N LEU A 132 10.47 3.32 14.14
CA LEU A 132 9.51 4.39 14.46
C LEU A 132 8.36 4.46 13.45
N ALA A 133 8.67 4.36 12.16
CA ALA A 133 7.63 4.36 11.11
C ALA A 133 6.73 3.14 11.23
N ALA A 134 7.27 1.97 11.56
CA ALA A 134 6.49 0.76 11.81
C ALA A 134 5.52 0.95 12.98
N VAL A 135 6.00 1.45 14.12
CA VAL A 135 5.17 1.69 15.31
C VAL A 135 4.03 2.67 14.98
N VAL A 136 4.35 3.80 14.33
CA VAL A 136 3.33 4.80 14.00
C VAL A 136 2.33 4.26 12.98
N THR A 137 2.79 3.55 11.94
CA THR A 137 1.91 2.97 10.92
C THR A 137 0.99 1.92 11.52
N THR A 138 1.52 1.03 12.38
CA THR A 138 0.74 0.00 13.07
C THR A 138 -0.35 0.62 13.97
N PHE A 139 -0.04 1.75 14.63
CA PHE A 139 -1.02 2.48 15.44
C PHE A 139 -2.13 3.12 14.59
N ILE A 140 -1.81 3.58 13.39
CA ILE A 140 -2.74 4.32 12.53
C ILE A 140 -3.55 3.39 11.63
N ASN A 141 -3.05 2.20 11.31
CA ASN A 141 -3.75 1.26 10.44
C ASN A 141 -5.23 1.02 10.81
N PRO A 142 -5.63 0.85 12.07
CA PRO A 142 -7.05 0.68 12.42
C PRO A 142 -7.92 1.87 12.01
N TYR A 143 -7.41 3.09 12.16
CA TYR A 143 -8.14 4.30 11.78
C TYR A 143 -8.27 4.44 10.26
N MET A 144 -7.22 4.10 9.52
CA MET A 144 -7.29 4.05 8.04
C MET A 144 -8.24 2.97 7.56
N GLY A 145 -8.25 1.81 8.23
CA GLY A 145 -9.22 0.74 7.98
C GLY A 145 -10.65 1.20 8.20
N MET A 146 -10.95 1.86 9.32
CA MET A 146 -12.29 2.41 9.59
C MET A 146 -12.75 3.38 8.50
N ILE A 147 -11.86 4.23 7.97
CA ILE A 147 -12.20 5.13 6.87
C ILE A 147 -12.52 4.34 5.60
N ASN A 148 -11.70 3.35 5.28
CA ASN A 148 -11.89 2.51 4.10
C ASN A 148 -13.18 1.68 4.20
N ASP A 149 -13.45 1.09 5.36
CA ASP A 149 -14.69 0.35 5.64
C ASP A 149 -15.90 1.27 5.59
N GLY A 150 -15.79 2.49 6.11
CA GLY A 150 -16.83 3.51 6.02
C GLY A 150 -17.19 3.86 4.57
N LEU A 151 -16.19 4.01 3.69
CA LEU A 151 -16.42 4.21 2.26
C LEU A 151 -17.11 3.00 1.62
N THR A 152 -16.66 1.79 1.94
CA THR A 152 -17.24 0.54 1.46
C THR A 152 -18.70 0.40 1.92
N HIS A 153 -19.00 0.66 3.20
CA HIS A 153 -20.36 0.64 3.73
C HIS A 153 -21.25 1.69 3.07
N PHE A 154 -20.73 2.89 2.84
CA PHE A 154 -21.46 3.95 2.13
C PHE A 154 -21.84 3.50 0.72
N LEU A 155 -20.89 2.96 -0.05
CA LEU A 155 -21.15 2.48 -1.41
C LEU A 155 -22.11 1.29 -1.44
N ASN A 156 -21.95 0.32 -0.54
CA ASN A 156 -22.83 -0.84 -0.43
C ASN A 156 -24.24 -0.44 0.00
N GLY A 157 -24.38 0.56 0.88
CA GLY A 157 -25.69 1.12 1.27
C GLY A 157 -26.46 1.75 0.11
N MET A 158 -25.76 2.16 -0.94
CA MET A 158 -26.39 2.69 -2.16
C MET A 158 -26.92 1.59 -3.11
N GLY A 159 -26.59 0.32 -2.89
CA GLY A 159 -26.97 -0.79 -3.78
C GLY A 159 -28.48 -1.00 -3.95
N GLY A 160 -29.31 -0.53 -2.99
CA GLY A 160 -30.77 -0.49 -3.07
C GLY A 160 -31.35 0.77 -3.73
N THR A 161 -30.52 1.79 -3.94
CA THR A 161 -30.88 3.08 -4.54
C THR A 161 -30.78 2.98 -6.07
N SER A 162 -31.31 3.96 -6.79
CA SER A 162 -31.25 3.97 -8.26
C SER A 162 -29.84 3.67 -8.78
N ARG A 163 -29.71 2.66 -9.65
CA ARG A 163 -28.45 2.28 -10.31
C ARG A 163 -27.79 3.45 -11.03
N ILE A 164 -28.58 4.42 -11.45
CA ILE A 164 -28.10 5.65 -12.09
C ILE A 164 -27.33 6.51 -11.09
N VAL A 165 -27.86 6.70 -9.88
CA VAL A 165 -27.19 7.49 -8.83
C VAL A 165 -25.90 6.82 -8.39
N LEU A 166 -25.91 5.49 -8.18
CA LEU A 166 -24.72 4.73 -7.87
C LEU A 166 -23.65 4.89 -8.98
N GLY A 167 -24.04 4.74 -10.24
CA GLY A 167 -23.15 4.92 -11.39
C GLY A 167 -22.56 6.34 -11.48
N MET A 168 -23.34 7.37 -11.16
CA MET A 168 -22.83 8.75 -11.12
C MET A 168 -21.82 8.95 -9.99
N VAL A 169 -22.06 8.39 -8.81
CA VAL A 169 -21.12 8.48 -7.67
C VAL A 169 -19.85 7.74 -7.97
N LEU A 170 -19.90 6.49 -8.43
CA LEU A 170 -18.73 5.70 -8.79
C LEU A 170 -17.93 6.35 -9.92
N GLY A 171 -18.60 6.82 -10.97
CA GLY A 171 -17.95 7.54 -12.07
C GLY A 171 -17.31 8.84 -11.63
N GLY A 172 -17.96 9.58 -10.71
CA GLY A 172 -17.39 10.77 -10.09
C GLY A 172 -16.14 10.45 -9.26
N MET A 173 -16.19 9.43 -8.41
CA MET A 173 -15.04 8.97 -7.62
C MET A 173 -13.87 8.55 -8.50
N MET A 174 -14.13 7.86 -9.62
CA MET A 174 -13.09 7.45 -10.55
C MET A 174 -12.45 8.63 -11.30
N SER A 175 -13.18 9.73 -11.49
CA SER A 175 -12.68 10.91 -12.19
C SER A 175 -11.96 11.92 -11.29
N ILE A 176 -12.19 11.91 -9.98
CA ILE A 176 -11.57 12.84 -9.03
C ILE A 176 -10.05 12.63 -8.95
N ASP A 177 -9.62 11.37 -8.86
CA ASP A 177 -8.20 11.03 -8.77
C ASP A 177 -7.88 9.78 -9.61
N MET A 178 -7.27 9.94 -10.75
CA MET A 178 -6.90 8.83 -11.63
C MET A 178 -5.86 7.90 -10.96
N GLY A 179 -6.35 6.88 -10.23
CA GLY A 179 -5.52 5.89 -9.54
C GLY A 179 -5.24 6.18 -8.07
N GLY A 180 -5.82 7.23 -7.50
CA GLY A 180 -5.72 7.58 -6.08
C GLY A 180 -6.72 6.84 -5.17
N PRO A 181 -6.88 7.29 -3.91
CA PRO A 181 -7.70 6.59 -2.93
C PRO A 181 -9.18 6.52 -3.29
N PHE A 182 -9.77 7.57 -3.85
CA PHE A 182 -11.16 7.59 -4.26
C PHE A 182 -11.44 6.65 -5.44
N ASN A 183 -10.53 6.63 -6.41
CA ASN A 183 -10.60 5.69 -7.53
C ASN A 183 -10.53 4.24 -7.05
N LYS A 184 -9.63 3.94 -6.09
CA LYS A 184 -9.50 2.59 -5.52
C LYS A 184 -10.74 2.15 -4.74
N ALA A 185 -11.36 3.04 -3.96
CA ALA A 185 -12.59 2.74 -3.23
C ALA A 185 -13.77 2.42 -4.15
N ALA A 186 -13.80 2.96 -5.37
CA ALA A 186 -14.85 2.70 -6.35
C ALA A 186 -14.77 1.28 -6.98
N TYR A 187 -13.66 0.55 -6.80
CA TYR A 187 -13.50 -0.82 -7.32
C TYR A 187 -13.88 -1.91 -6.32
N VAL A 188 -14.14 -1.58 -5.06
CA VAL A 188 -14.52 -2.51 -3.99
C VAL A 188 -16.08 -2.61 -3.92
#